data_ac87b5dcaa333dd1f9727a5ef72f5d97
#
_entry.id   ac87b5dcaa333dd1f9727a5ef72f5d97
#
_cell.length_a   1.000
_cell.length_b   1.000
_cell.length_c   1.000
_cell.angle_alpha   90.00
_cell.angle_beta   90.00
_cell.angle_gamma   90.00
#
_symmetry.space_group_name_H-M   'P 1'
#
loop_
_entity.id
_entity.type
_entity.pdbx_description
1 polymer ?
#
loop_
_entity_poly.entity_id
_entity_poly.type
_entity_poly.pdbx_seq_one_letter_code
_entity_poly.pdbx_strand_id
1 'polypeptide(L)'
;MKRAAHPTSLHYLNDPTIYMTTELHATVESGGTPDPLTDRVRATWTAGDFGRIAKGYSLGAAEFIARLELEPDERVLDVACGTGNLALPAARIGASVAGIDIVPNLIAQARARAAAEGLAITFEVGDAERLPYANGTFDSVVTMFGAMFAARPERAATELVRVTRKGGRIAMANWTPTGFIGEMLKTTVKYVPSPAGIPSPLLWGTEDAVRARLGSASASLTFSRRLLTFEYPFAPEQVVSEFRLWYGPTLRAFGALAEDARHDLRRDLETLWTEHNRASDGTTRVQSEYLEVIAVVK
;
A
#
# COMPACT_ATOMS: atom_id res chain seq x y z
N MET A 1 -75.60 -12.28 2.25
CA MET A 1 -75.82 -13.62 1.65
C MET A 1 -74.68 -13.91 0.66
N LYS A 2 -74.04 -15.06 0.90
CA LYS A 2 -73.30 -15.94 -0.06
C LYS A 2 -72.10 -15.36 -0.83
N ARG A 3 -70.94 -15.84 -0.47
CA ARG A 3 -69.99 -16.89 -0.98
C ARG A 3 -69.04 -16.35 -2.04
N ALA A 4 -67.81 -16.25 -1.75
CA ALA A 4 -66.65 -17.20 -1.82
C ALA A 4 -66.46 -17.89 -3.19
N ALA A 5 -65.31 -17.64 -3.81
CA ALA A 5 -64.51 -18.62 -4.54
C ALA A 5 -63.11 -18.07 -4.89
N HIS A 6 -62.05 -18.68 -4.36
CA HIS A 6 -60.70 -18.83 -4.88
C HIS A 6 -60.70 -20.02 -5.89
N PRO A 7 -59.59 -20.36 -6.53
CA PRO A 7 -58.36 -19.68 -7.02
C PRO A 7 -58.05 -20.06 -8.49
N THR A 8 -57.10 -19.43 -9.12
CA THR A 8 -56.37 -20.10 -10.22
C THR A 8 -54.90 -19.63 -10.26
N SER A 9 -54.06 -20.62 -10.28
CA SER A 9 -52.61 -20.68 -10.33
C SER A 9 -51.95 -19.82 -11.40
N LEU A 10 -50.89 -19.12 -11.00
CA LEU A 10 -49.92 -18.50 -11.88
C LEU A 10 -48.74 -19.45 -12.05
N HIS A 11 -48.52 -19.88 -13.28
CA HIS A 11 -47.31 -20.58 -13.71
C HIS A 11 -46.10 -19.64 -13.65
N TYR A 12 -45.10 -20.00 -12.86
CA TYR A 12 -43.76 -19.45 -12.95
C TYR A 12 -43.06 -20.07 -14.16
N LEU A 13 -42.77 -19.24 -15.15
CA LEU A 13 -41.78 -19.57 -16.17
C LEU A 13 -40.40 -19.19 -15.63
N ASN A 14 -39.59 -20.20 -15.36
CA ASN A 14 -38.16 -20.11 -15.11
C ASN A 14 -37.44 -19.68 -16.38
N ASP A 15 -36.77 -18.53 -16.34
CA ASP A 15 -35.72 -18.19 -17.29
C ASP A 15 -34.41 -18.00 -16.52
N PRO A 16 -33.47 -18.94 -16.61
CA PRO A 16 -32.15 -18.77 -16.01
C PRO A 16 -31.24 -18.08 -17.01
N THR A 17 -31.25 -16.76 -17.05
CA THR A 17 -30.15 -16.02 -17.68
C THR A 17 -28.92 -16.16 -16.83
N ILE A 18 -28.07 -17.08 -17.25
CA ILE A 18 -26.76 -17.38 -16.67
C ILE A 18 -25.87 -16.15 -16.84
N TYR A 19 -25.71 -15.38 -15.78
CA TYR A 19 -24.55 -14.50 -15.65
C TYR A 19 -23.33 -15.36 -15.36
N MET A 20 -22.52 -15.63 -16.36
CA MET A 20 -21.18 -16.15 -16.20
C MET A 20 -20.32 -15.07 -15.52
N THR A 21 -20.31 -15.06 -14.19
CA THR A 21 -19.22 -14.48 -13.43
C THR A 21 -18.01 -15.37 -13.66
N THR A 22 -17.05 -14.87 -14.43
CA THR A 22 -15.76 -15.53 -14.61
C THR A 22 -15.05 -15.48 -13.25
N GLU A 23 -15.18 -16.55 -12.47
CA GLU A 23 -14.43 -16.75 -11.23
C GLU A 23 -12.96 -16.87 -11.57
N LEU A 24 -12.18 -15.83 -11.25
CA LEU A 24 -10.72 -15.82 -11.21
C LEU A 24 -10.24 -16.56 -9.94
N HIS A 25 -10.60 -17.84 -9.81
CA HIS A 25 -10.03 -18.70 -8.78
C HIS A 25 -8.89 -19.51 -9.37
N ALA A 26 -7.68 -18.96 -9.32
CA ALA A 26 -6.48 -19.77 -9.35
C ALA A 26 -6.15 -20.17 -7.90
N THR A 27 -6.50 -21.38 -7.50
CA THR A 27 -5.98 -22.00 -6.28
C THR A 27 -4.49 -22.24 -6.46
N VAL A 28 -3.67 -21.30 -6.01
CA VAL A 28 -2.23 -21.50 -5.88
C VAL A 28 -1.99 -22.11 -4.50
N GLU A 29 -1.72 -23.40 -4.48
CA GLU A 29 -1.14 -24.04 -3.30
C GLU A 29 0.13 -23.30 -2.89
N SER A 30 0.17 -22.81 -1.66
CA SER A 30 1.30 -22.10 -1.05
C SER A 30 2.40 -23.08 -0.63
N GLY A 31 2.93 -23.86 -1.59
CA GLY A 31 4.05 -24.79 -1.42
C GLY A 31 5.40 -24.17 -1.77
N GLY A 32 5.66 -22.90 -1.43
CA GLY A 32 6.98 -22.30 -1.61
C GLY A 32 7.85 -22.54 -0.38
N THR A 33 9.13 -22.89 -0.61
CA THR A 33 10.14 -22.93 0.45
C THR A 33 10.10 -21.63 1.28
N PRO A 34 10.14 -21.70 2.62
CA PRO A 34 10.18 -20.49 3.47
C PRO A 34 11.28 -19.57 3.01
N ASP A 35 10.95 -18.31 2.79
CA ASP A 35 11.91 -17.26 2.42
C ASP A 35 12.20 -16.36 3.62
N PRO A 36 13.37 -16.55 4.27
CA PRO A 36 13.69 -15.84 5.50
C PRO A 36 13.64 -14.31 5.38
N LEU A 37 13.90 -13.74 4.20
CA LEU A 37 13.86 -12.29 3.99
C LEU A 37 12.41 -11.80 3.91
N THR A 38 11.57 -12.47 3.12
CA THR A 38 10.14 -12.18 3.03
C THR A 38 9.44 -12.37 4.38
N ASP A 39 9.78 -13.43 5.13
CA ASP A 39 9.21 -13.67 6.46
C ASP A 39 9.60 -12.58 7.46
N ARG A 40 10.82 -12.05 7.36
CA ARG A 40 11.27 -10.91 8.17
C ARG A 40 10.51 -9.63 7.85
N VAL A 41 10.28 -9.34 6.56
CA VAL A 41 9.45 -8.21 6.12
C VAL A 41 8.03 -8.37 6.64
N ARG A 42 7.42 -9.54 6.41
CA ARG A 42 6.07 -9.85 6.91
C ARG A 42 5.98 -9.65 8.42
N ALA A 43 6.92 -10.22 9.19
CA ALA A 43 6.95 -10.08 10.63
C ALA A 43 7.10 -8.62 11.08
N THR A 44 7.83 -7.79 10.33
CA THR A 44 7.98 -6.36 10.63
C THR A 44 6.66 -5.63 10.45
N TRP A 45 5.95 -5.85 9.35
CA TRP A 45 4.71 -5.15 9.04
C TRP A 45 3.49 -5.72 9.77
N THR A 46 3.56 -6.98 10.23
CA THR A 46 2.54 -7.57 11.11
C THR A 46 2.67 -7.07 12.56
N ALA A 47 3.86 -6.58 12.94
CA ALA A 47 4.04 -5.97 14.25
C ALA A 47 3.33 -4.60 14.31
N GLY A 48 2.45 -4.42 15.28
CA GLY A 48 1.63 -3.21 15.40
C GLY A 48 0.38 -3.19 14.51
N ASP A 49 -0.05 -2.01 14.15
CA ASP A 49 -1.21 -1.77 13.27
C ASP A 49 -0.96 -0.57 12.36
N PHE A 50 -0.38 -0.83 11.19
CA PHE A 50 -0.11 0.22 10.21
C PHE A 50 -1.37 0.95 9.75
N GLY A 51 -2.55 0.34 9.82
CA GLY A 51 -3.82 0.98 9.48
C GLY A 51 -4.10 2.24 10.31
N ARG A 52 -3.62 2.31 11.55
CA ARG A 52 -3.71 3.51 12.39
C ARG A 52 -2.80 4.63 11.88
N ILE A 53 -1.59 4.30 11.48
CA ILE A 53 -0.62 5.25 10.92
C ILE A 53 -1.09 5.76 9.55
N ALA A 54 -1.61 4.86 8.71
CA ALA A 54 -2.05 5.16 7.36
C ALA A 54 -3.22 6.15 7.28
N LYS A 55 -3.98 6.34 8.35
CA LYS A 55 -5.03 7.37 8.41
C LYS A 55 -4.45 8.78 8.22
N GLY A 56 -3.24 9.03 8.70
CA GLY A 56 -2.58 10.34 8.62
C GLY A 56 -2.25 10.81 7.20
N TYR A 57 -2.37 9.96 6.18
CA TYR A 57 -2.11 10.33 4.78
C TYR A 57 -3.17 9.87 3.78
N SER A 58 -4.35 9.50 4.25
CA SER A 58 -5.44 9.00 3.39
C SER A 58 -5.87 10.02 2.32
N LEU A 59 -5.83 11.31 2.64
CA LEU A 59 -6.12 12.39 1.68
C LEU A 59 -5.11 12.39 0.53
N GLY A 60 -3.82 12.34 0.83
CA GLY A 60 -2.77 12.30 -0.20
C GLY A 60 -2.84 11.05 -1.09
N ALA A 61 -3.34 9.93 -0.56
CA ALA A 61 -3.59 8.72 -1.34
C ALA A 61 -4.75 8.91 -2.33
N ALA A 62 -5.82 9.57 -1.92
CA ALA A 62 -6.94 9.91 -2.80
C ALA A 62 -6.50 10.90 -3.90
N GLU A 63 -5.70 11.91 -3.55
CA GLU A 63 -5.12 12.85 -4.52
C GLU A 63 -4.19 12.15 -5.52
N PHE A 64 -3.40 11.16 -5.07
CA PHE A 64 -2.55 10.36 -5.95
C PHE A 64 -3.40 9.63 -7.00
N ILE A 65 -4.47 8.94 -6.60
CA ILE A 65 -5.38 8.26 -7.52
C ILE A 65 -6.08 9.25 -8.46
N ALA A 66 -6.53 10.40 -7.95
CA ALA A 66 -7.19 11.41 -8.77
C ALA A 66 -6.29 11.93 -9.91
N ARG A 67 -4.98 12.07 -9.66
CA ARG A 67 -4.01 12.47 -10.70
C ARG A 67 -3.75 11.42 -11.78
N LEU A 68 -4.08 10.17 -11.52
CA LEU A 68 -3.92 9.10 -12.51
C LEU A 68 -5.01 9.15 -13.59
N GLU A 69 -6.11 9.88 -13.34
CA GLU A 69 -7.22 9.99 -14.29
C GLU A 69 -7.64 8.60 -14.79
N LEU A 70 -7.96 7.72 -13.81
CA LEU A 70 -8.42 6.36 -14.10
C LEU A 70 -9.77 6.39 -14.80
N GLU A 71 -9.94 5.53 -15.79
CA GLU A 71 -11.22 5.36 -16.48
C GLU A 71 -12.11 4.35 -15.74
N PRO A 72 -13.45 4.48 -15.83
CA PRO A 72 -14.35 3.43 -15.41
C PRO A 72 -14.01 2.09 -16.09
N ASP A 73 -14.18 0.98 -15.37
CA ASP A 73 -13.83 -0.39 -15.80
C ASP A 73 -12.31 -0.65 -16.01
N GLU A 74 -11.44 0.34 -15.83
CA GLU A 74 -9.99 0.13 -15.87
C GLU A 74 -9.58 -0.90 -14.79
N ARG A 75 -8.82 -1.92 -15.17
CA ARG A 75 -8.36 -2.97 -14.26
C ARG A 75 -7.16 -2.46 -13.49
N VAL A 76 -7.33 -2.24 -12.20
CA VAL A 76 -6.33 -1.67 -11.30
C VAL A 76 -5.88 -2.69 -10.26
N LEU A 77 -4.56 -2.86 -10.09
CA LEU A 77 -3.97 -3.60 -8.99
C LEU A 77 -3.29 -2.65 -8.02
N ASP A 78 -3.70 -2.67 -6.75
CA ASP A 78 -3.02 -1.97 -5.64
C ASP A 78 -2.07 -2.95 -4.95
N VAL A 79 -0.74 -2.78 -5.16
CA VAL A 79 0.29 -3.67 -4.62
C VAL A 79 0.84 -3.13 -3.30
N ALA A 80 0.88 -3.98 -2.29
CA ALA A 80 1.11 -3.63 -0.89
C ALA A 80 0.05 -2.59 -0.43
N CYS A 81 -1.20 -2.96 -0.65
CA CYS A 81 -2.36 -2.06 -0.54
C CYS A 81 -2.68 -1.63 0.90
N GLY A 82 -2.10 -2.28 1.89
CA GLY A 82 -2.40 -2.03 3.30
C GLY A 82 -3.90 -2.13 3.58
N THR A 83 -4.47 -1.05 4.10
CA THR A 83 -5.91 -0.93 4.37
C THR A 83 -6.73 -0.40 3.19
N GLY A 84 -6.17 -0.41 1.97
CA GLY A 84 -6.87 -0.03 0.74
C GLY A 84 -6.92 1.48 0.48
N ASN A 85 -5.92 2.24 0.91
CA ASN A 85 -5.91 3.69 0.73
C ASN A 85 -5.87 4.15 -0.74
N LEU A 86 -5.34 3.34 -1.67
CA LEU A 86 -5.44 3.57 -3.11
C LEU A 86 -6.62 2.82 -3.73
N ALA A 87 -6.85 1.57 -3.28
CA ALA A 87 -7.89 0.72 -3.84
C ALA A 87 -9.29 1.31 -3.70
N LEU A 88 -9.63 1.88 -2.53
CA LEU A 88 -10.97 2.44 -2.31
C LEU A 88 -11.26 3.66 -3.23
N PRO A 89 -10.39 4.70 -3.29
CA PRO A 89 -10.66 5.81 -4.22
C PRO A 89 -10.64 5.39 -5.69
N ALA A 90 -9.85 4.39 -6.10
CA ALA A 90 -9.90 3.84 -7.46
C ALA A 90 -11.26 3.17 -7.75
N ALA A 91 -11.79 2.38 -6.81
CA ALA A 91 -13.09 1.74 -6.97
C ALA A 91 -14.27 2.75 -6.98
N ARG A 92 -14.15 3.86 -6.23
CA ARG A 92 -15.17 4.94 -6.26
C ARG A 92 -15.29 5.64 -7.63
N ILE A 93 -14.24 5.60 -8.44
CA ILE A 93 -14.25 6.12 -9.82
C ILE A 93 -14.92 5.13 -10.77
N GLY A 94 -15.13 3.89 -10.36
CA GLY A 94 -15.70 2.81 -11.18
C GLY A 94 -14.67 1.85 -11.76
N ALA A 95 -13.40 1.94 -11.36
CA ALA A 95 -12.38 0.99 -11.78
C ALA A 95 -12.63 -0.42 -11.20
N SER A 96 -12.21 -1.44 -11.93
CA SER A 96 -12.20 -2.84 -11.47
C SER A 96 -10.93 -3.10 -10.66
N VAL A 97 -11.05 -3.16 -9.33
CA VAL A 97 -9.89 -3.10 -8.44
C VAL A 97 -9.62 -4.42 -7.73
N ALA A 98 -8.35 -4.82 -7.75
CA ALA A 98 -7.78 -5.83 -6.86
C ALA A 98 -6.72 -5.17 -5.96
N GLY A 99 -6.59 -5.65 -4.72
CA GLY A 99 -5.56 -5.22 -3.78
C GLY A 99 -4.86 -6.42 -3.15
N ILE A 100 -3.56 -6.34 -3.01
CA ILE A 100 -2.74 -7.41 -2.40
C ILE A 100 -1.78 -6.84 -1.37
N ASP A 101 -1.69 -7.49 -0.21
CA ASP A 101 -0.75 -7.12 0.85
C ASP A 101 -0.27 -8.36 1.59
N ILE A 102 0.96 -8.31 2.08
CA ILE A 102 1.58 -9.44 2.80
C ILE A 102 1.02 -9.61 4.22
N VAL A 103 0.29 -8.61 4.75
CA VAL A 103 -0.21 -8.56 6.13
C VAL A 103 -1.70 -8.89 6.20
N PRO A 104 -2.09 -10.08 6.73
CA PRO A 104 -3.50 -10.49 6.78
C PRO A 104 -4.42 -9.51 7.52
N ASN A 105 -3.93 -8.91 8.61
CA ASN A 105 -4.72 -7.94 9.40
C ASN A 105 -5.06 -6.67 8.59
N LEU A 106 -4.14 -6.18 7.76
CA LEU A 106 -4.40 -5.02 6.90
C LEU A 106 -5.43 -5.37 5.80
N ILE A 107 -5.34 -6.55 5.23
CA ILE A 107 -6.34 -7.06 4.26
C ILE A 107 -7.73 -7.18 4.91
N ALA A 108 -7.81 -7.67 6.15
CA ALA A 108 -9.09 -7.72 6.87
C ALA A 108 -9.69 -6.31 7.06
N GLN A 109 -8.87 -5.32 7.41
CA GLN A 109 -9.30 -3.93 7.53
C GLN A 109 -9.72 -3.35 6.16
N ALA A 110 -8.97 -3.64 5.09
CA ALA A 110 -9.30 -3.20 3.73
C ALA A 110 -10.68 -3.73 3.28
N ARG A 111 -10.92 -5.03 3.49
CA ARG A 111 -12.23 -5.67 3.21
C ARG A 111 -13.37 -5.02 4.00
N ALA A 112 -13.15 -4.78 5.30
CA ALA A 112 -14.16 -4.13 6.15
C ALA A 112 -14.48 -2.71 5.66
N ARG A 113 -13.47 -1.94 5.24
CA ARG A 113 -13.66 -0.59 4.69
C ARG A 113 -14.42 -0.62 3.36
N ALA A 114 -14.05 -1.51 2.45
CA ALA A 114 -14.76 -1.65 1.17
C ALA A 114 -16.21 -2.07 1.38
N ALA A 115 -16.48 -3.03 2.27
CA ALA A 115 -17.83 -3.46 2.60
C ALA A 115 -18.67 -2.33 3.20
N ALA A 116 -18.09 -1.50 4.08
CA ALA A 116 -18.76 -0.35 4.68
C ALA A 116 -19.19 0.72 3.65
N GLU A 117 -18.50 0.78 2.51
CA GLU A 117 -18.80 1.69 1.41
C GLU A 117 -19.57 1.01 0.24
N GLY A 118 -19.87 -0.29 0.36
CA GLY A 118 -20.52 -1.05 -0.72
C GLY A 118 -19.69 -1.21 -1.98
N LEU A 119 -18.33 -1.11 -1.86
CA LEU A 119 -17.42 -1.23 -2.99
C LEU A 119 -17.02 -2.68 -3.25
N ALA A 120 -17.13 -3.10 -4.51
CA ALA A 120 -16.69 -4.43 -4.97
C ALA A 120 -15.18 -4.41 -5.26
N ILE A 121 -14.36 -4.76 -4.30
CA ILE A 121 -12.90 -4.85 -4.43
C ILE A 121 -12.44 -6.23 -3.99
N THR A 122 -11.62 -6.90 -4.79
CA THR A 122 -10.98 -8.16 -4.40
C THR A 122 -9.70 -7.86 -3.60
N PHE A 123 -9.63 -8.30 -2.34
CA PHE A 123 -8.43 -8.17 -1.52
C PHE A 123 -7.85 -9.53 -1.17
N GLU A 124 -6.55 -9.71 -1.38
CA GLU A 124 -5.83 -10.97 -1.18
C GLU A 124 -4.60 -10.78 -0.30
N VAL A 125 -4.26 -11.82 0.47
CA VAL A 125 -2.98 -11.85 1.18
C VAL A 125 -1.94 -12.42 0.23
N GLY A 126 -0.86 -11.66 -0.02
CA GLY A 126 0.18 -12.11 -0.93
C GLY A 126 1.40 -11.19 -0.94
N ASP A 127 2.42 -11.63 -1.66
CA ASP A 127 3.74 -11.00 -1.70
C ASP A 127 3.94 -10.22 -3.01
N ALA A 128 4.37 -8.96 -2.91
CA ALA A 128 4.72 -8.11 -4.05
C ALA A 128 5.85 -8.70 -4.93
N GLU A 129 6.66 -9.60 -4.38
CA GLU A 129 7.73 -10.30 -5.10
C GLU A 129 7.24 -11.55 -5.87
N ARG A 130 5.97 -11.93 -5.69
CA ARG A 130 5.33 -13.07 -6.35
C ARG A 130 3.82 -12.86 -6.42
N LEU A 131 3.38 -12.08 -7.40
CA LEU A 131 1.97 -11.75 -7.60
C LEU A 131 1.21 -12.92 -8.23
N PRO A 132 0.04 -13.32 -7.67
CA PRO A 132 -0.72 -14.49 -8.14
C PRO A 132 -1.57 -14.21 -9.38
N TYR A 133 -1.12 -13.30 -10.24
CA TYR A 133 -1.86 -12.88 -11.44
C TYR A 133 -1.09 -13.25 -12.71
N ALA A 134 -1.82 -13.46 -13.81
CA ALA A 134 -1.24 -13.72 -15.12
C ALA A 134 -0.51 -12.47 -15.66
N ASN A 135 0.37 -12.69 -16.65
CA ASN A 135 1.05 -11.59 -17.35
C ASN A 135 0.04 -10.66 -18.02
N GLY A 136 0.25 -9.35 -17.91
CA GLY A 136 -0.56 -8.35 -18.60
C GLY A 136 -2.03 -8.29 -18.15
N THR A 137 -2.32 -8.70 -16.91
CA THR A 137 -3.70 -8.69 -16.38
C THR A 137 -4.26 -7.30 -16.18
N PHE A 138 -3.42 -6.33 -15.74
CA PHE A 138 -3.90 -5.02 -15.29
C PHE A 138 -3.53 -3.91 -16.28
N ASP A 139 -4.43 -2.94 -16.38
CA ASP A 139 -4.24 -1.72 -17.16
C ASP A 139 -3.37 -0.72 -16.37
N SER A 140 -3.61 -0.64 -15.05
CA SER A 140 -2.81 0.15 -14.11
C SER A 140 -2.41 -0.68 -12.90
N VAL A 141 -1.12 -0.61 -12.53
CA VAL A 141 -0.59 -1.16 -11.27
C VAL A 141 -0.13 -0.01 -10.41
N VAL A 142 -0.68 0.11 -9.21
CA VAL A 142 -0.40 1.21 -8.30
C VAL A 142 0.23 0.71 -7.00
N THR A 143 1.11 1.52 -6.41
CA THR A 143 1.65 1.26 -5.07
C THR A 143 2.10 2.57 -4.43
N MET A 144 1.74 2.80 -3.18
CA MET A 144 2.12 4.00 -2.44
C MET A 144 2.74 3.60 -1.10
N PHE A 145 4.05 3.87 -0.98
CA PHE A 145 4.83 3.60 0.24
C PHE A 145 4.80 2.14 0.72
N GLY A 146 4.45 1.20 -0.16
CA GLY A 146 4.29 -0.21 0.16
C GLY A 146 5.35 -1.09 -0.51
N ALA A 147 5.29 -1.28 -1.84
CA ALA A 147 6.19 -2.16 -2.57
C ALA A 147 7.68 -1.76 -2.44
N MET A 148 7.98 -0.51 -2.08
CA MET A 148 9.35 -0.06 -1.80
C MET A 148 10.01 -0.83 -0.64
N PHE A 149 9.24 -1.46 0.24
CA PHE A 149 9.73 -2.24 1.38
C PHE A 149 9.88 -3.75 1.08
N ALA A 150 9.66 -4.18 -0.16
CA ALA A 150 9.94 -5.55 -0.57
C ALA A 150 11.42 -5.91 -0.32
N ALA A 151 11.67 -7.15 0.13
CA ALA A 151 13.02 -7.59 0.46
C ALA A 151 13.95 -7.62 -0.75
N ARG A 152 13.38 -7.94 -1.93
CA ARG A 152 14.07 -7.98 -3.22
C ARG A 152 13.42 -7.02 -4.20
N PRO A 153 13.83 -5.75 -4.21
CA PRO A 153 13.22 -4.72 -5.03
C PRO A 153 13.23 -5.04 -6.53
N GLU A 154 14.23 -5.78 -7.01
CA GLU A 154 14.32 -6.20 -8.42
C GLU A 154 13.24 -7.23 -8.77
N ARG A 155 12.90 -8.14 -7.84
CA ARG A 155 11.78 -9.09 -8.03
C ARG A 155 10.44 -8.35 -8.01
N ALA A 156 10.24 -7.45 -7.05
CA ALA A 156 9.04 -6.63 -7.01
C ALA A 156 8.89 -5.83 -8.31
N ALA A 157 9.96 -5.19 -8.81
CA ALA A 157 9.93 -4.49 -10.10
C ALA A 157 9.53 -5.40 -11.26
N THR A 158 10.12 -6.61 -11.33
CA THR A 158 9.79 -7.61 -12.36
C THR A 158 8.31 -8.00 -12.31
N GLU A 159 7.76 -8.23 -11.14
CA GLU A 159 6.37 -8.59 -10.97
C GLU A 159 5.40 -7.46 -11.32
N LEU A 160 5.71 -6.22 -10.90
CA LEU A 160 4.92 -5.04 -11.30
C LEU A 160 4.85 -4.92 -12.82
N VAL A 161 5.98 -5.08 -13.51
CA VAL A 161 6.04 -5.06 -14.98
C VAL A 161 5.26 -6.24 -15.57
N ARG A 162 5.47 -7.45 -15.06
CA ARG A 162 4.88 -8.67 -15.59
C ARG A 162 3.35 -8.65 -15.59
N VAL A 163 2.75 -8.18 -14.49
CA VAL A 163 1.29 -8.16 -14.38
C VAL A 163 0.63 -6.97 -15.07
N THR A 164 1.40 -5.93 -15.40
CA THR A 164 0.93 -4.78 -16.17
C THR A 164 0.90 -5.15 -17.67
N ARG A 165 -0.22 -4.85 -18.35
CA ARG A 165 -0.29 -5.09 -19.79
C ARG A 165 0.66 -4.19 -20.58
N LYS A 166 0.97 -4.59 -21.79
CA LYS A 166 1.66 -3.72 -22.75
C LYS A 166 0.86 -2.43 -22.99
N GLY A 167 1.53 -1.29 -22.93
CA GLY A 167 0.92 0.04 -22.97
C GLY A 167 0.16 0.43 -21.70
N GLY A 168 0.11 -0.44 -20.70
CA GLY A 168 -0.41 -0.13 -19.37
C GLY A 168 0.61 0.66 -18.55
N ARG A 169 0.23 1.09 -17.35
CA ARG A 169 1.07 1.93 -16.51
C ARG A 169 1.33 1.35 -15.13
N ILE A 170 2.50 1.63 -14.61
CA ILE A 170 2.86 1.43 -13.20
C ILE A 170 2.98 2.82 -12.58
N ALA A 171 2.19 3.09 -11.53
CA ALA A 171 2.24 4.35 -10.80
C ALA A 171 2.70 4.11 -9.36
N MET A 172 3.77 4.77 -8.95
CA MET A 172 4.38 4.56 -7.64
C MET A 172 4.58 5.88 -6.91
N ALA A 173 4.42 5.83 -5.58
CA ALA A 173 4.87 6.89 -4.68
C ALA A 173 5.87 6.28 -3.68
N ASN A 174 7.07 6.83 -3.63
CA ASN A 174 8.18 6.30 -2.85
C ASN A 174 8.84 7.41 -2.04
N TRP A 175 9.08 7.21 -0.74
CA TRP A 175 9.75 8.18 0.11
C TRP A 175 11.15 8.48 -0.41
N THR A 176 11.48 9.78 -0.55
CA THR A 176 12.84 10.18 -0.94
C THR A 176 13.81 10.07 0.22
N PRO A 177 15.11 9.86 -0.06
CA PRO A 177 16.13 9.83 0.99
C PRO A 177 16.27 11.13 1.77
N THR A 178 15.89 12.26 1.18
CA THR A 178 16.03 13.62 1.75
C THR A 178 14.72 14.18 2.32
N GLY A 179 13.60 13.47 2.14
CA GLY A 179 12.33 13.83 2.76
C GLY A 179 12.28 13.39 4.23
N PHE A 180 11.36 13.99 4.98
CA PHE A 180 11.18 13.74 6.42
C PHE A 180 11.13 12.25 6.80
N ILE A 181 10.32 11.43 6.10
CA ILE A 181 10.27 9.98 6.36
C ILE A 181 11.60 9.31 6.03
N GLY A 182 12.32 9.79 5.00
CA GLY A 182 13.67 9.34 4.70
C GLY A 182 14.64 9.58 5.85
N GLU A 183 14.57 10.75 6.46
CA GLU A 183 15.37 11.12 7.64
C GLU A 183 14.98 10.31 8.86
N MET A 184 13.69 10.09 9.08
CA MET A 184 13.18 9.26 10.17
C MET A 184 13.68 7.81 10.08
N LEU A 185 13.65 7.23 8.87
CA LEU A 185 14.18 5.87 8.64
C LEU A 185 15.68 5.82 8.84
N LYS A 186 16.45 6.81 8.35
CA LYS A 186 17.90 6.90 8.60
C LYS A 186 18.23 7.06 10.08
N THR A 187 17.46 7.86 10.81
CA THR A 187 17.64 8.02 12.27
C THR A 187 17.44 6.70 12.98
N THR A 188 16.40 5.93 12.62
CA THR A 188 16.18 4.60 13.19
C THR A 188 17.34 3.63 12.89
N VAL A 189 17.87 3.67 11.65
CA VAL A 189 19.00 2.80 11.22
C VAL A 189 20.30 3.08 11.96
N LYS A 190 20.52 4.30 12.49
CA LYS A 190 21.68 4.59 13.35
C LYS A 190 21.74 3.70 14.60
N TYR A 191 20.57 3.35 15.14
CA TYR A 191 20.41 2.53 16.34
C TYR A 191 20.22 1.06 16.03
N VAL A 192 19.44 0.75 14.99
CA VAL A 192 19.15 -0.63 14.58
C VAL A 192 19.46 -0.76 13.08
N PRO A 193 20.64 -1.27 12.73
CA PRO A 193 21.04 -1.45 11.34
C PRO A 193 20.03 -2.29 10.56
N SER A 194 19.85 -1.95 9.29
CA SER A 194 19.01 -2.74 8.39
C SER A 194 19.49 -4.19 8.32
N PRO A 195 18.58 -5.16 8.19
CA PRO A 195 18.97 -6.57 8.07
C PRO A 195 19.87 -6.78 6.85
N ALA A 196 20.90 -7.60 7.00
CA ALA A 196 21.79 -7.96 5.91
C ALA A 196 20.98 -8.57 4.75
N GLY A 197 21.30 -8.19 3.52
CA GLY A 197 20.65 -8.68 2.30
C GLY A 197 19.35 -7.96 1.92
N ILE A 198 18.86 -7.01 2.72
CA ILE A 198 17.71 -6.16 2.36
C ILE A 198 18.23 -4.76 2.02
N PRO A 199 18.13 -4.31 0.76
CA PRO A 199 18.52 -2.96 0.37
C PRO A 199 17.65 -1.90 1.04
N SER A 200 18.18 -0.68 1.15
CA SER A 200 17.41 0.44 1.69
C SER A 200 16.16 0.69 0.81
N PRO A 201 14.96 0.75 1.43
CA PRO A 201 13.73 1.08 0.70
C PRO A 201 13.80 2.47 0.05
N LEU A 202 14.58 3.38 0.61
CA LEU A 202 14.74 4.75 0.12
C LEU A 202 15.38 4.83 -1.27
N LEU A 203 16.00 3.75 -1.78
CA LEU A 203 16.49 3.69 -3.15
C LEU A 203 15.35 3.86 -4.16
N TRP A 204 14.15 3.38 -3.88
CA TRP A 204 12.98 3.63 -4.73
C TRP A 204 12.57 5.10 -4.81
N GLY A 205 12.99 5.92 -3.85
CA GLY A 205 12.81 7.38 -3.87
C GLY A 205 13.88 8.13 -4.67
N THR A 206 14.70 7.42 -5.47
CA THR A 206 15.71 8.01 -6.37
C THR A 206 15.43 7.64 -7.82
N GLU A 207 15.60 8.60 -8.73
CA GLU A 207 15.34 8.36 -10.16
C GLU A 207 16.27 7.29 -10.73
N ASP A 208 17.56 7.29 -10.34
CA ASP A 208 18.56 6.35 -10.85
C ASP A 208 18.19 4.90 -10.52
N ALA A 209 17.78 4.63 -9.29
CA ALA A 209 17.39 3.28 -8.90
C ALA A 209 16.08 2.83 -9.60
N VAL A 210 15.13 3.74 -9.82
CA VAL A 210 13.91 3.44 -10.59
C VAL A 210 14.25 3.18 -12.05
N ARG A 211 15.12 4.01 -12.66
CA ARG A 211 15.59 3.78 -14.05
C ARG A 211 16.30 2.44 -14.21
N ALA A 212 17.12 2.05 -13.22
CA ALA A 212 17.80 0.76 -13.25
C ALA A 212 16.80 -0.42 -13.20
N ARG A 213 15.71 -0.29 -12.44
CA ARG A 213 14.72 -1.37 -12.22
C ARG A 213 13.65 -1.44 -13.31
N LEU A 214 13.13 -0.31 -13.74
CA LEU A 214 11.98 -0.26 -14.67
C LEU A 214 12.34 0.21 -16.08
N GLY A 215 13.49 0.89 -16.29
CA GLY A 215 13.79 1.58 -17.54
C GLY A 215 13.82 0.67 -18.76
N SER A 216 14.39 -0.52 -18.66
CA SER A 216 14.47 -1.47 -19.79
C SER A 216 13.09 -1.97 -20.26
N ALA A 217 12.13 -2.08 -19.33
CA ALA A 217 10.76 -2.56 -19.58
C ALA A 217 9.78 -1.42 -19.92
N SER A 218 10.17 -0.16 -19.74
CA SER A 218 9.28 0.99 -19.91
C SER A 218 9.51 1.69 -21.24
N ALA A 219 8.41 2.06 -21.89
CA ALA A 219 8.39 2.94 -23.07
C ALA A 219 8.64 4.40 -22.65
N SER A 220 8.14 4.79 -21.48
CA SER A 220 8.41 6.08 -20.85
C SER A 220 8.48 5.97 -19.33
N LEU A 221 9.26 6.86 -18.73
CA LEU A 221 9.35 7.06 -17.27
C LEU A 221 9.22 8.55 -16.98
N THR A 222 8.23 8.90 -16.18
CA THR A 222 8.01 10.27 -15.70
C THR A 222 8.21 10.30 -14.18
N PHE A 223 8.91 11.33 -13.72
CA PHE A 223 9.21 11.55 -12.32
C PHE A 223 8.68 12.92 -11.86
N SER A 224 8.07 12.94 -10.70
CA SER A 224 7.61 14.19 -10.05
C SER A 224 7.91 14.12 -8.56
N ARG A 225 8.55 15.16 -8.01
CA ARG A 225 8.71 15.29 -6.56
C ARG A 225 7.48 15.96 -6.00
N ARG A 226 6.92 15.37 -4.97
CA ARG A 226 5.68 15.85 -4.33
C ARG A 226 5.83 15.85 -2.82
N LEU A 227 5.01 16.63 -2.17
CA LEU A 227 4.92 16.67 -0.72
C LEU A 227 3.62 16.01 -0.27
N LEU A 228 3.72 15.18 0.75
CA LEU A 228 2.58 14.65 1.49
C LEU A 228 2.62 15.25 2.89
N THR A 229 1.47 15.72 3.36
CA THR A 229 1.34 16.30 4.70
C THR A 229 0.77 15.25 5.66
N PHE A 230 1.46 15.06 6.77
CA PHE A 230 0.93 14.34 7.93
C PHE A 230 0.32 15.35 8.90
N GLU A 231 -0.88 15.07 9.34
CA GLU A 231 -1.60 15.88 10.34
C GLU A 231 -2.05 15.00 11.50
N TYR A 232 -1.69 15.41 12.71
CA TYR A 232 -2.10 14.74 13.95
C TYR A 232 -2.63 15.77 14.93
N PRO A 233 -3.74 15.47 15.65
CA PRO A 233 -4.38 16.40 16.59
C PRO A 233 -3.66 16.48 17.93
N PHE A 234 -2.37 16.18 17.98
CA PHE A 234 -1.55 16.16 19.18
C PHE A 234 -0.09 16.51 18.87
N ALA A 235 0.69 16.77 19.92
CA ALA A 235 2.08 17.20 19.82
C ALA A 235 3.04 16.12 19.26
N PRO A 236 4.22 16.51 18.75
CA PRO A 236 5.22 15.61 18.17
C PRO A 236 5.61 14.42 19.05
N GLU A 237 5.74 14.61 20.35
CA GLU A 237 6.10 13.56 21.32
C GLU A 237 5.05 12.45 21.36
N GLN A 238 3.78 12.83 21.21
CA GLN A 238 2.70 11.85 21.14
C GLN A 238 2.69 11.13 19.79
N VAL A 239 3.06 11.82 18.68
CA VAL A 239 3.24 11.16 17.38
C VAL A 239 4.30 10.07 17.47
N VAL A 240 5.46 10.36 18.07
CA VAL A 240 6.51 9.36 18.30
C VAL A 240 6.02 8.19 19.14
N SER A 241 5.19 8.46 20.15
CA SER A 241 4.58 7.41 20.97
C SER A 241 3.62 6.52 20.16
N GLU A 242 2.80 7.11 19.28
CA GLU A 242 1.92 6.36 18.36
C GLU A 242 2.74 5.52 17.36
N PHE A 243 3.80 6.07 16.76
CA PHE A 243 4.68 5.32 15.88
C PHE A 243 5.38 4.16 16.60
N ARG A 244 5.81 4.37 17.85
CA ARG A 244 6.39 3.32 18.68
C ARG A 244 5.41 2.17 18.95
N LEU A 245 4.13 2.44 19.06
CA LEU A 245 3.09 1.43 19.36
C LEU A 245 2.59 0.72 18.09
N TRP A 246 2.47 1.44 16.97
CA TRP A 246 1.68 0.97 15.83
C TRP A 246 2.48 0.86 14.52
N TYR A 247 3.58 1.60 14.36
CA TYR A 247 4.40 1.51 13.16
C TYR A 247 5.42 0.39 13.28
N GLY A 248 5.21 -0.72 12.58
CA GLY A 248 5.99 -1.95 12.71
C GLY A 248 7.52 -1.76 12.73
N PRO A 249 8.14 -1.01 11.81
CA PRO A 249 9.58 -0.74 11.82
C PRO A 249 10.05 -0.07 13.12
N THR A 250 9.35 0.98 13.57
CA THR A 250 9.70 1.70 14.81
C THR A 250 9.47 0.82 16.04
N LEU A 251 8.33 0.13 16.12
CA LEU A 251 8.02 -0.80 17.22
C LEU A 251 9.12 -1.85 17.38
N ARG A 252 9.56 -2.47 16.28
CA ARG A 252 10.63 -3.48 16.30
C ARG A 252 11.98 -2.88 16.67
N ALA A 253 12.28 -1.66 16.20
CA ALA A 253 13.52 -0.98 16.58
C ALA A 253 13.59 -0.75 18.09
N PHE A 254 12.53 -0.20 18.68
CA PHE A 254 12.47 -0.03 20.14
C PHE A 254 12.52 -1.37 20.89
N GLY A 255 11.93 -2.42 20.36
CA GLY A 255 11.97 -3.76 20.94
C GLY A 255 13.38 -4.40 20.98
N ALA A 256 14.23 -4.04 20.00
CA ALA A 256 15.57 -4.58 19.87
C ALA A 256 16.64 -3.87 20.73
N LEU A 257 16.33 -2.68 21.28
CA LEU A 257 17.29 -1.83 21.98
C LEU A 257 17.26 -2.02 23.49
N ALA A 258 18.40 -1.83 24.15
CA ALA A 258 18.51 -1.62 25.58
C ALA A 258 17.89 -0.27 26.00
N GLU A 259 17.64 -0.09 27.29
CA GLU A 259 16.86 1.06 27.80
C GLU A 259 17.48 2.42 27.43
N ASP A 260 18.78 2.59 27.65
CA ASP A 260 19.48 3.84 27.32
C ASP A 260 19.36 4.19 25.83
N ALA A 261 19.58 3.21 24.95
CA ALA A 261 19.46 3.40 23.52
C ALA A 261 18.00 3.66 23.07
N ARG A 262 16.99 3.13 23.80
CA ARG A 262 15.59 3.49 23.59
C ARG A 262 15.32 4.96 23.91
N HIS A 263 15.89 5.46 25.00
CA HIS A 263 15.76 6.87 25.36
C HIS A 263 16.39 7.77 24.31
N ASP A 264 17.59 7.41 23.84
CA ASP A 264 18.28 8.16 22.80
C ASP A 264 17.51 8.16 21.47
N LEU A 265 17.07 7.00 21.00
CA LEU A 265 16.24 6.91 19.78
C LEU A 265 14.95 7.72 19.92
N ARG A 266 14.29 7.65 21.06
CA ARG A 266 13.07 8.42 21.32
C ARG A 266 13.34 9.92 21.22
N ARG A 267 14.36 10.42 21.91
CA ARG A 267 14.78 11.84 21.88
C ARG A 267 15.09 12.30 20.45
N ASP A 268 15.85 11.50 19.69
CA ASP A 268 16.22 11.87 18.32
C ASP A 268 15.00 11.91 17.40
N LEU A 269 14.05 11.00 17.57
CA LEU A 269 12.78 11.03 16.81
C LEU A 269 11.90 12.21 17.24
N GLU A 270 11.76 12.49 18.53
CA GLU A 270 11.00 13.64 19.04
C GLU A 270 11.58 14.97 18.53
N THR A 271 12.91 15.10 18.53
CA THR A 271 13.62 16.25 17.96
C THR A 271 13.29 16.40 16.47
N LEU A 272 13.41 15.32 15.69
CA LEU A 272 13.13 15.33 14.26
C LEU A 272 11.68 15.76 13.96
N TRP A 273 10.70 15.18 14.66
CA TRP A 273 9.29 15.54 14.48
C TRP A 273 9.03 17.01 14.88
N THR A 274 9.67 17.51 15.94
CA THR A 274 9.52 18.88 16.41
C THR A 274 10.14 19.90 15.44
N GLU A 275 11.34 19.63 14.94
CA GLU A 275 12.05 20.52 13.99
C GLU A 275 11.30 20.64 12.66
N HIS A 276 10.63 19.58 12.21
CA HIS A 276 9.84 19.58 10.98
C HIS A 276 8.38 20.01 11.19
N ASN A 277 7.91 20.16 12.44
CA ASN A 277 6.55 20.56 12.73
C ASN A 277 6.29 22.01 12.31
N ARG A 278 5.26 22.22 11.50
CA ARG A 278 4.82 23.54 11.02
C ARG A 278 3.59 24.09 11.76
N ALA A 279 3.00 23.27 12.67
CA ALA A 279 1.90 23.73 13.51
C ALA A 279 2.43 24.48 14.74
N SER A 280 1.65 25.46 15.24
CA SER A 280 1.97 26.27 16.43
C SER A 280 0.88 26.21 17.51
N ASP A 281 -0.10 25.31 17.33
CA ASP A 281 -1.31 25.20 18.15
C ASP A 281 -1.33 23.95 19.07
N GLY A 282 -0.17 23.31 19.24
CA GLY A 282 -0.05 22.07 20.02
C GLY A 282 -0.37 20.80 19.21
N THR A 283 -0.67 20.95 17.93
CA THR A 283 -0.83 19.83 16.98
C THR A 283 0.45 19.56 16.21
N THR A 284 0.45 18.53 15.38
CA THR A 284 1.58 18.21 14.50
C THR A 284 1.18 18.27 13.04
N ARG A 285 1.91 19.08 12.26
CA ARG A 285 1.81 19.14 10.79
C ARG A 285 3.21 19.05 10.19
N VAL A 286 3.52 17.92 9.57
CA VAL A 286 4.83 17.66 8.97
C VAL A 286 4.67 17.27 7.51
N GLN A 287 5.51 17.83 6.64
CA GLN A 287 5.55 17.47 5.22
C GLN A 287 6.71 16.54 4.92
N SER A 288 6.45 15.50 4.14
CA SER A 288 7.50 14.61 3.62
C SER A 288 7.48 14.56 2.11
N GLU A 289 8.65 14.68 1.52
CA GLU A 289 8.83 14.53 0.08
C GLU A 289 8.78 13.07 -0.32
N TYR A 290 8.11 12.81 -1.45
CA TYR A 290 8.15 11.53 -2.14
C TYR A 290 8.39 11.70 -3.64
N LEU A 291 8.94 10.65 -4.25
CA LEU A 291 9.07 10.53 -5.70
C LEU A 291 7.84 9.82 -6.24
N GLU A 292 7.04 10.53 -7.02
CA GLU A 292 5.97 9.97 -7.85
C GLU A 292 6.57 9.50 -9.17
N VAL A 293 6.30 8.26 -9.54
CA VAL A 293 6.82 7.61 -10.75
C VAL A 293 5.64 7.11 -11.57
N ILE A 294 5.62 7.46 -12.85
CA ILE A 294 4.71 6.86 -13.83
C ILE A 294 5.56 6.19 -14.91
N ALA A 295 5.43 4.87 -15.01
CA ALA A 295 6.10 4.06 -16.03
C ALA A 295 5.07 3.46 -16.98
N VAL A 296 5.20 3.68 -18.27
CA VAL A 296 4.38 3.02 -19.30
C VAL A 296 5.12 1.80 -19.80
N VAL A 297 4.52 0.61 -19.69
CA VAL A 297 5.15 -0.68 -20.06
C VAL A 297 5.18 -0.85 -21.59
N LYS A 298 6.31 -1.40 -22.14
CA LYS A 298 6.50 -1.65 -23.59
C LYS A 298 5.58 -2.72 -24.15
#